data_0fd9bacbe3bb274d93bc532ee3d4c1b6
#
_entry.id   0fd9bacbe3bb274d93bc532ee3d4c1b6
#
_cell.length_a   1.000
_cell.length_b   1.000
_cell.length_c   1.000
_cell.angle_alpha   90.00
_cell.angle_beta   90.00
_cell.angle_gamma   90.00
#
_symmetry.space_group_name_H-M   'P 1'
#
loop_
_entity.id
_entity.type
_entity.pdbx_description
1 polymer ?
#
loop_
_entity_poly.entity_id
_entity_poly.type
_entity_poly.pdbx_seq_one_letter_code
_entity_poly.pdbx_strand_id
1 'polypeptide(L)' 'MSDLEIDIMEMLSEGTHPATISAVLEVPVTWVYEVSDSVKDREVYSPFKTVNS' A
#
# COMPACT_ATOMS: atom_id res chain seq x y z
N MET A 1 -0.80 14.93 13.83
CA MET A 1 -1.85 14.00 13.53
C MET A 1 -1.43 13.12 12.38
N SER A 2 -1.57 11.82 12.51
CA SER A 2 -1.10 10.98 11.44
C SER A 2 -2.23 10.63 10.50
N ASP A 3 -1.84 10.42 9.26
CA ASP A 3 -2.75 9.99 8.23
C ASP A 3 -2.69 8.47 8.17
N LEU A 4 -3.80 7.82 8.45
CA LEU A 4 -3.82 6.37 8.46
C LEU A 4 -3.45 5.78 7.10
N GLU A 5 -3.83 6.47 6.04
CA GLU A 5 -3.47 5.98 4.72
C GLU A 5 -1.96 5.97 4.53
N ILE A 6 -1.29 6.99 5.00
CA ILE A 6 0.16 7.05 4.92
C ILE A 6 0.77 5.96 5.77
N ASP A 7 0.23 5.73 6.96
CA ASP A 7 0.71 4.66 7.81
C ASP A 7 0.60 3.30 7.12
N ILE A 8 -0.53 3.07 6.46
CA ILE A 8 -0.72 1.82 5.73
C ILE A 8 0.32 1.69 4.63
N MET A 9 0.54 2.76 3.88
CA MET A 9 1.49 2.71 2.78
C MET A 9 2.90 2.45 3.28
N GLU A 10 3.27 3.06 4.39
CA GLU A 10 4.59 2.84 4.94
C GLU A 10 4.79 1.40 5.37
N MET A 11 3.79 0.83 6.04
CA MET A 11 3.90 -0.54 6.49
C MET A 11 3.92 -1.51 5.31
N LEU A 12 3.17 -1.20 4.25
CA LEU A 12 3.21 -2.02 3.05
C LEU A 12 4.59 -1.98 2.42
N SER A 13 5.22 -0.81 2.39
CA SER A 13 6.54 -0.68 1.78
C SER A 13 7.59 -1.43 2.58
N GLU A 14 7.35 -1.64 3.86
CA GLU A 14 8.25 -2.41 4.70
C GLU A 14 8.02 -3.90 4.58
N GLY A 15 7.02 -4.31 3.83
CA GLY A 15 6.73 -5.72 3.66
C GLY A 15 5.79 -6.29 4.70
N THR A 16 5.11 -5.44 5.46
CA THR A 16 4.19 -5.92 6.47
C THR A 16 2.95 -6.51 5.82
N HIS A 17 2.52 -7.65 6.31
CA HIS A 17 1.35 -8.32 5.76
C HIS A 17 0.10 -7.48 6.02
N PRO A 18 -0.81 -7.40 5.05
CA PRO A 18 -2.03 -6.59 5.22
C PRO A 18 -2.85 -6.94 6.44
N ALA A 19 -2.94 -8.22 6.79
CA ALA A 19 -3.69 -8.61 7.98
C ALA A 19 -3.06 -8.03 9.23
N THR A 20 -1.74 -7.98 9.28
CA THR A 20 -1.04 -7.40 10.41
C THR A 20 -1.28 -5.89 10.47
N ILE A 21 -1.25 -5.23 9.33
CA ILE A 21 -1.51 -3.80 9.29
C ILE A 21 -2.90 -3.50 9.82
N SER A 22 -3.88 -4.29 9.39
CA SER A 22 -5.25 -4.12 9.85
C SER A 22 -5.34 -4.24 11.36
N ALA A 23 -4.64 -5.21 11.93
CA ALA A 23 -4.69 -5.42 13.37
C ALA A 23 -3.98 -4.30 14.12
N VAL A 24 -2.84 -3.87 13.63
CA VAL A 24 -2.05 -2.86 14.32
C VAL A 24 -2.74 -1.50 14.28
N LEU A 25 -3.24 -1.13 13.14
CA LEU A 25 -3.86 0.18 12.97
C LEU A 25 -5.35 0.18 13.27
N GLU A 26 -5.92 -0.99 13.51
CA GLU A 26 -7.35 -1.13 13.82
C GLU A 26 -8.21 -0.56 12.71
N VAL A 27 -7.89 -0.94 11.48
CA VAL A 27 -8.65 -0.55 10.31
C VAL A 27 -9.15 -1.80 9.59
N PRO A 28 -10.19 -1.68 8.77
CA PRO A 28 -10.67 -2.85 8.02
C PRO A 28 -9.59 -3.34 7.07
N VAL A 29 -9.46 -4.64 6.97
CA VAL A 29 -8.45 -5.21 6.09
C VAL A 29 -8.77 -4.88 4.62
N THR A 30 -10.04 -4.70 4.29
CA THR A 30 -10.40 -4.32 2.93
C THR A 30 -9.82 -2.96 2.57
N TRP A 31 -9.74 -2.06 3.53
CA TRP A 31 -9.12 -0.76 3.27
C TRP A 31 -7.64 -0.93 2.95
N VAL A 32 -6.98 -1.81 3.70
CA VAL A 32 -5.57 -2.07 3.46
C VAL A 32 -5.35 -2.60 2.05
N TYR A 33 -6.21 -3.52 1.61
CA TYR A 33 -6.10 -4.07 0.27
C TYR A 33 -6.36 -3.00 -0.79
N GLU A 34 -7.29 -2.10 -0.54
CA GLU A 34 -7.56 -1.04 -1.49
C GLU A 34 -6.36 -0.12 -1.65
N VAL A 35 -5.71 0.22 -0.56
CA VAL A 35 -4.52 1.05 -0.62
C VAL A 35 -3.41 0.31 -1.35
N SER A 36 -3.27 -0.97 -1.08
CA SER A 36 -2.26 -1.79 -1.73
C SER A 36 -2.48 -1.82 -3.25
N ASP A 37 -3.72 -1.95 -3.67
CA ASP A 37 -4.03 -1.96 -5.09
C ASP A 37 -3.68 -0.63 -5.74
N SER A 38 -3.96 0.47 -5.07
CA SER A 38 -3.62 1.78 -5.61
C SER A 38 -2.12 1.93 -5.81
N VAL A 39 -1.34 1.44 -4.86
CA VAL A 39 0.10 1.50 -4.97
C VAL A 39 0.59 0.63 -6.12
N LYS A 40 0.01 -0.55 -6.25
CA LYS A 40 0.40 -1.45 -7.33
C LYS A 40 0.11 -0.86 -8.69
N ASP A 41 -1.00 -0.20 -8.82
CA ASP A 41 -1.35 0.45 -10.08
C ASP A 41 -0.28 1.46 -10.47
N ARG A 42 0.18 2.22 -9.51
CA ARG A 42 1.22 3.20 -9.80
C ARG A 42 2.51 2.55 -10.19
N GLU A 43 2.86 1.47 -9.53
CA GLU A 43 4.09 0.77 -9.83
C GLU A 43 4.06 0.15 -11.20
N VAL A 44 2.93 -0.37 -11.58
CA VAL A 44 2.80 -0.94 -12.90
C VAL A 44 2.99 0.12 -13.96
N TYR A 45 2.44 1.28 -13.73
CA TYR A 45 2.58 2.35 -14.68
C TYR A 45 4.01 2.83 -14.78
N SER A 46 4.66 2.95 -13.67
CA SER A 46 6.00 3.52 -13.61
C SER A 46 7.03 2.68 -14.35
N PRO A 47 7.11 1.39 -14.13
CA PRO A 47 8.08 0.58 -14.87
C PRO A 47 7.85 0.56 -16.36
N PHE A 48 6.62 0.78 -16.74
CA PHE A 48 6.30 0.76 -18.14
C PHE A 48 7.14 1.76 -18.91
N LYS A 49 7.40 2.87 -18.31
CA LYS A 49 8.13 3.88 -19.00
C LYS A 49 9.56 3.48 -19.26
N THR A 50 10.08 2.69 -18.40
CA THR A 50 11.46 2.34 -18.55
C THR A 50 11.68 1.41 -19.70
N VAL A 51 10.68 0.75 -20.01
CA VAL A 51 10.83 -0.12 -21.07
C VAL A 51 11.15 0.54 -22.30
N ASN A 52 10.74 1.39 -22.23
CA ASN A 52 11.03 1.92 -23.29
C ASN A 52 12.12 2.07 -23.58
N SER A 53 12.26 1.97 -23.04
CA SER A 53 13.33 1.99 -23.38
C SER A 53 13.61 1.39 -24.13
#